data_7f8b50d493d4f29bffbbed16f6090b01
#
_entry.id   7f8b50d493d4f29bffbbed16f6090b01
#
_cell.length_a   1.000
_cell.length_b   1.000
_cell.length_c   1.000
_cell.angle_alpha   90.00
_cell.angle_beta   90.00
_cell.angle_gamma   90.00
#
_symmetry.space_group_name_H-M   'P 1'
#
loop_
_entity.id
_entity.type
_entity.pdbx_description
1 polymer ?
#
loop_
_entity_poly.entity_id
_entity_poly.type
_entity_poly.pdbx_seq_one_letter_code
_entity_poly.pdbx_strand_id
1 'polypeptide(L)'
;IGFAVTGRSKKHMVLLALYGSASPLIDSFQLGLRLPNTAPVAACFTAFSPAKYLEAWLTRAHESRDGYNEKLDQKLRVSLIAIRARGYEVTLKTRAEAELTRELERIHNSWSLTQLEEAANKYQHDLCDEYFHLDRIDPKARYEVSTISVPVFVYKEVPVMCFVAGSFDQPVSGAQIEEIANRMLTSAERVTALASGRESVN
;
A
#
# COMPACT_ATOMS: atom_id res chain seq x y z
N ILE A 1 11.28 9.35 8.10
CA ILE A 1 10.61 8.15 7.57
C ILE A 1 9.75 7.56 8.67
N GLY A 2 8.47 7.34 8.40
CA GLY A 2 7.56 6.62 9.26
C GLY A 2 7.35 5.19 8.77
N PHE A 3 6.88 4.33 9.66
CA PHE A 3 6.55 2.94 9.33
C PHE A 3 5.13 2.61 9.78
N ALA A 4 4.46 1.82 8.99
CA ALA A 4 3.13 1.32 9.29
C ALA A 4 3.05 -0.20 9.10
N VAL A 5 2.10 -0.82 9.77
CA VAL A 5 1.69 -2.19 9.51
C VAL A 5 0.24 -2.16 9.05
N THR A 6 -0.02 -2.72 7.88
CA THR A 6 -1.37 -2.88 7.36
C THR A 6 -1.77 -4.34 7.32
N GLY A 7 -3.02 -4.63 7.64
CA GLY A 7 -3.60 -5.96 7.54
C GLY A 7 -4.68 -6.01 6.46
N ARG A 8 -4.94 -7.21 5.92
CA ARG A 8 -5.97 -7.40 4.90
C ARG A 8 -7.20 -8.11 5.45
N SER A 9 -8.36 -7.56 5.16
CA SER A 9 -9.65 -8.24 5.24
C SER A 9 -10.24 -8.47 3.84
N LYS A 10 -11.42 -9.11 3.74
CA LYS A 10 -12.06 -9.36 2.43
C LYS A 10 -12.30 -8.08 1.62
N LYS A 11 -12.74 -7.02 2.29
CA LYS A 11 -13.17 -5.75 1.65
C LYS A 11 -12.23 -4.59 1.92
N HIS A 12 -11.36 -4.66 2.92
CA HIS A 12 -10.55 -3.54 3.36
C HIS A 12 -9.10 -3.93 3.62
N MET A 13 -8.24 -2.95 3.47
CA MET A 13 -6.92 -2.88 4.09
C MET A 13 -7.08 -2.05 5.37
N VAL A 14 -6.53 -2.52 6.47
CA VAL A 14 -6.71 -1.91 7.79
C VAL A 14 -5.35 -1.51 8.35
N LEU A 15 -5.22 -0.28 8.83
CA LEU A 15 -4.03 0.20 9.51
C LEU A 15 -3.96 -0.38 10.92
N LEU A 16 -2.96 -1.22 11.18
CA LEU A 16 -2.80 -1.98 12.43
C LEU A 16 -1.81 -1.34 13.40
N ALA A 17 -0.74 -0.73 12.88
CA ALA A 17 0.27 -0.07 13.69
C ALA A 17 0.92 1.08 12.93
N LEU A 18 1.40 2.07 13.67
CA LEU A 18 2.18 3.21 13.18
C LEU A 18 3.40 3.40 14.06
N TYR A 19 4.53 3.73 13.43
CA TYR A 19 5.81 3.95 14.08
C TYR A 19 6.60 5.05 13.38
N GLY A 20 7.30 5.88 14.13
CA GLY A 20 8.27 6.85 13.58
C GLY A 20 7.88 8.30 13.82
N SER A 21 8.66 9.20 13.20
CA SER A 21 8.47 10.64 13.35
C SER A 21 7.13 11.09 12.74
N ALA A 22 6.45 11.96 13.45
CA ALA A 22 5.26 12.64 13.00
C ALA A 22 5.48 13.25 11.60
N SER A 23 4.70 12.79 10.65
CA SER A 23 4.46 13.51 9.41
C SER A 23 2.97 13.85 9.40
N PRO A 24 2.57 14.95 8.77
CA PRO A 24 1.16 15.30 8.67
C PRO A 24 0.28 14.14 8.19
N LEU A 25 0.80 13.30 7.30
CA LEU A 25 0.12 12.11 6.81
C LEU A 25 -0.05 11.05 7.91
N ILE A 26 1.01 10.76 8.68
CA ILE A 26 0.96 9.77 9.79
C ILE A 26 0.09 10.29 10.93
N ASP A 27 0.18 11.57 11.26
CA ASP A 27 -0.64 12.18 12.32
C ASP A 27 -2.13 12.19 11.96
N SER A 28 -2.45 12.28 10.67
CA SER A 28 -3.81 12.22 10.16
C SER A 28 -4.36 10.79 10.06
N PHE A 29 -3.49 9.77 9.96
CA PHE A 29 -3.90 8.38 9.95
C PHE A 29 -4.15 7.88 11.36
N GLN A 30 -5.34 7.35 11.59
CA GLN A 30 -5.70 6.73 12.86
C GLN A 30 -5.60 5.20 12.75
N LEU A 31 -5.18 4.55 13.85
CA LEU A 31 -5.24 3.10 13.96
C LEU A 31 -6.67 2.62 13.72
N GLY A 32 -6.80 1.57 12.92
CA GLY A 32 -8.08 1.06 12.49
C GLY A 32 -8.66 1.73 11.22
N LEU A 33 -7.99 2.74 10.65
CA LEU A 33 -8.36 3.30 9.35
C LEU A 33 -8.50 2.18 8.31
N ARG A 34 -9.62 2.20 7.60
CA ARG A 34 -9.96 1.21 6.58
C ARG A 34 -9.90 1.84 5.20
N LEU A 35 -8.99 1.36 4.37
CA LEU A 35 -8.97 1.67 2.94
C LEU A 35 -9.61 0.52 2.16
N PRO A 36 -10.31 0.80 1.05
CA PRO A 36 -10.91 -0.27 0.26
C PRO A 36 -9.83 -1.21 -0.31
N ASN A 37 -10.04 -2.53 -0.17
CA ASN A 37 -9.22 -3.55 -0.83
C ASN A 37 -9.68 -3.71 -2.29
N THR A 38 -9.47 -2.67 -3.07
CA THR A 38 -9.94 -2.50 -4.46
C THR A 38 -8.85 -1.81 -5.24
N ALA A 39 -8.68 -2.15 -6.52
CA ALA A 39 -7.67 -1.50 -7.35
C ALA A 39 -7.89 0.03 -7.40
N PRO A 40 -6.81 0.79 -7.35
CA PRO A 40 -5.41 0.38 -7.34
C PRO A 40 -4.80 0.20 -5.93
N VAL A 41 -5.58 0.43 -4.87
CA VAL A 41 -5.14 0.29 -3.46
C VAL A 41 -4.87 -1.18 -3.13
N ALA A 42 -3.94 -1.45 -2.21
CA ALA A 42 -3.59 -2.80 -1.75
C ALA A 42 -2.94 -3.71 -2.82
N ALA A 43 -2.23 -3.12 -3.80
CA ALA A 43 -1.58 -3.87 -4.87
C ALA A 43 -0.50 -4.83 -4.34
N CYS A 44 0.23 -4.49 -3.27
CA CYS A 44 1.18 -5.38 -2.61
C CYS A 44 0.52 -6.69 -2.16
N PHE A 45 -0.65 -6.65 -1.55
CA PHE A 45 -1.39 -7.87 -1.19
C PHE A 45 -1.81 -8.68 -2.42
N THR A 46 -2.29 -8.00 -3.45
CA THR A 46 -2.84 -8.62 -4.65
C THR A 46 -1.77 -9.27 -5.50
N ALA A 47 -0.60 -8.64 -5.63
CA ALA A 47 0.53 -9.15 -6.41
C ALA A 47 0.99 -10.55 -5.96
N PHE A 48 0.87 -10.86 -4.67
CA PHE A 48 1.27 -12.16 -4.10
C PHE A 48 0.09 -13.08 -3.79
N SER A 49 -1.10 -12.75 -4.26
CA SER A 49 -2.30 -13.58 -4.07
C SER A 49 -2.57 -14.45 -5.30
N PRO A 50 -3.33 -15.57 -5.17
CA PRO A 50 -3.83 -16.35 -6.30
C PRO A 50 -4.68 -15.52 -7.28
N ALA A 51 -4.72 -15.93 -8.55
CA ALA A 51 -5.38 -15.19 -9.64
C ALA A 51 -6.84 -14.78 -9.34
N LYS A 52 -7.60 -15.62 -8.64
CA LYS A 52 -8.98 -15.30 -8.24
C LYS A 52 -9.11 -14.00 -7.40
N TYR A 53 -8.07 -13.67 -6.62
CA TYR A 53 -8.06 -12.43 -5.84
C TYR A 53 -7.75 -11.21 -6.71
N LEU A 54 -6.88 -11.37 -7.70
CA LEU A 54 -6.60 -10.33 -8.70
C LEU A 54 -7.87 -9.96 -9.46
N GLU A 55 -8.57 -10.95 -10.02
CA GLU A 55 -9.79 -10.67 -10.79
C GLU A 55 -10.87 -10.00 -9.92
N ALA A 56 -11.07 -10.47 -8.71
CA ALA A 56 -12.02 -9.84 -7.79
C ALA A 56 -11.60 -8.41 -7.38
N TRP A 57 -10.31 -8.11 -7.31
CA TRP A 57 -9.77 -6.79 -6.99
C TRP A 57 -9.99 -5.82 -8.14
N LEU A 58 -9.77 -6.24 -9.38
CA LEU A 58 -10.04 -5.46 -10.59
C LEU A 58 -11.55 -5.24 -10.81
N THR A 59 -12.37 -6.30 -10.65
CA THR A 59 -13.83 -6.20 -10.78
C THR A 59 -14.38 -5.11 -9.88
N ARG A 60 -13.98 -5.08 -8.60
CA ARG A 60 -14.43 -4.02 -7.66
C ARG A 60 -14.03 -2.61 -8.11
N ALA A 61 -12.88 -2.44 -8.74
CA ALA A 61 -12.47 -1.14 -9.28
C ALA A 61 -13.37 -0.71 -10.46
N HIS A 62 -13.72 -1.65 -11.33
CA HIS A 62 -14.63 -1.36 -12.45
C HIS A 62 -16.05 -1.05 -11.98
N GLU A 63 -16.56 -1.78 -10.98
CA GLU A 63 -17.86 -1.53 -10.35
C GLU A 63 -17.93 -0.13 -9.71
N SER A 64 -16.84 0.31 -9.08
CA SER A 64 -16.77 1.64 -8.44
C SER A 64 -16.63 2.81 -9.42
N ARG A 65 -16.41 2.56 -10.71
CA ARG A 65 -16.16 3.57 -11.76
C ARG A 65 -17.16 3.57 -12.90
N ASP A 66 -18.34 3.01 -12.72
CA ASP A 66 -19.37 2.93 -13.75
C ASP A 66 -18.95 2.19 -15.05
N GLY A 67 -17.97 1.29 -14.96
CA GLY A 67 -17.63 0.44 -16.08
C GLY A 67 -16.17 -0.01 -16.20
N TYR A 68 -15.94 -0.87 -17.18
CA TYR A 68 -14.65 -1.45 -17.51
C TYR A 68 -13.74 -0.44 -18.22
N ASN A 69 -12.49 -0.35 -17.75
CA ASN A 69 -11.44 0.45 -18.38
C ASN A 69 -10.21 -0.43 -18.70
N GLU A 70 -10.08 -0.81 -19.96
CA GLU A 70 -9.02 -1.70 -20.43
C GLU A 70 -7.62 -1.15 -20.21
N LYS A 71 -7.40 0.16 -20.40
CA LYS A 71 -6.08 0.78 -20.20
C LYS A 71 -5.67 0.74 -18.73
N LEU A 72 -6.60 0.98 -17.82
CA LEU A 72 -6.36 0.86 -16.38
C LEU A 72 -6.06 -0.59 -16.01
N ASP A 73 -6.84 -1.55 -16.50
CA ASP A 73 -6.65 -2.98 -16.26
C ASP A 73 -5.26 -3.45 -16.68
N GLN A 74 -4.85 -3.13 -17.92
CA GLN A 74 -3.53 -3.47 -18.45
C GLN A 74 -2.40 -2.84 -17.61
N LYS A 75 -2.51 -1.55 -17.27
CA LYS A 75 -1.55 -0.84 -16.42
C LYS A 75 -1.39 -1.52 -15.06
N LEU A 76 -2.49 -1.83 -14.40
CA LEU A 76 -2.48 -2.48 -13.09
C LEU A 76 -1.86 -3.89 -13.14
N ARG A 77 -2.15 -4.67 -14.17
CA ARG A 77 -1.53 -6.00 -14.37
C ARG A 77 -0.01 -5.90 -14.55
N VAL A 78 0.47 -4.91 -15.31
CA VAL A 78 1.92 -4.66 -15.47
C VAL A 78 2.55 -4.31 -14.12
N SER A 79 1.94 -3.42 -13.35
CA SER A 79 2.43 -3.05 -12.01
C SER A 79 2.47 -4.25 -11.06
N LEU A 80 1.45 -5.11 -11.05
CA LEU A 80 1.46 -6.32 -10.22
C LEU A 80 2.57 -7.31 -10.61
N ILE A 81 2.87 -7.45 -11.91
CA ILE A 81 4.00 -8.27 -12.38
C ILE A 81 5.32 -7.69 -11.86
N ALA A 82 5.52 -6.37 -11.97
CA ALA A 82 6.72 -5.70 -11.47
C ALA A 82 6.88 -5.84 -9.95
N ILE A 83 5.80 -5.64 -9.18
CA ILE A 83 5.78 -5.82 -7.73
C ILE A 83 6.15 -7.25 -7.36
N ARG A 84 5.55 -8.25 -8.01
CA ARG A 84 5.83 -9.66 -7.77
C ARG A 84 7.25 -10.06 -8.09
N ALA A 85 7.79 -9.54 -9.20
CA ALA A 85 9.14 -9.85 -9.64
C ALA A 85 10.23 -9.33 -8.68
N ARG A 86 10.05 -8.12 -8.12
CA ARG A 86 11.03 -7.51 -7.21
C ARG A 86 10.78 -7.81 -5.71
N GLY A 87 9.60 -8.32 -5.35
CA GLY A 87 9.27 -8.67 -3.96
C GLY A 87 8.59 -7.56 -3.15
N TYR A 88 8.43 -6.34 -3.67
CA TYR A 88 7.88 -5.18 -2.97
C TYR A 88 7.20 -4.20 -3.90
N GLU A 89 6.29 -3.39 -3.35
CA GLU A 89 5.63 -2.29 -4.04
C GLU A 89 6.32 -0.96 -3.72
N VAL A 90 6.38 -0.08 -4.71
CA VAL A 90 6.76 1.33 -4.53
C VAL A 90 5.67 2.19 -5.15
N THR A 91 5.15 3.14 -4.38
CA THR A 91 4.20 4.15 -4.86
C THR A 91 4.83 5.53 -4.84
N LEU A 92 4.42 6.36 -5.78
CA LEU A 92 4.83 7.76 -5.88
C LEU A 92 3.77 8.66 -5.25
N LYS A 93 4.20 9.82 -4.75
CA LYS A 93 3.29 10.87 -4.28
C LYS A 93 2.33 11.28 -5.39
N THR A 94 1.07 11.47 -5.04
CA THR A 94 0.01 11.82 -5.97
C THR A 94 -0.79 13.01 -5.46
N ARG A 95 -1.56 13.60 -6.35
CA ARG A 95 -2.53 14.62 -5.98
C ARG A 95 -3.65 14.03 -5.13
N ALA A 96 -4.12 12.83 -5.47
CA ALA A 96 -5.15 12.12 -4.69
C ALA A 96 -4.71 11.89 -3.24
N GLU A 97 -3.43 11.53 -3.00
CA GLU A 97 -2.86 11.39 -1.66
C GLU A 97 -2.85 12.71 -0.90
N ALA A 98 -2.44 13.81 -1.54
CA ALA A 98 -2.44 15.13 -0.93
C ALA A 98 -3.86 15.64 -0.61
N GLU A 99 -4.86 15.26 -1.40
CA GLU A 99 -6.27 15.56 -1.14
C GLU A 99 -6.82 14.73 0.03
N LEU A 100 -6.48 13.43 0.09
CA LEU A 100 -6.83 12.58 1.22
C LEU A 100 -6.26 13.13 2.53
N THR A 101 -5.00 13.52 2.55
CA THR A 101 -4.34 14.09 3.75
C THR A 101 -5.09 15.33 4.24
N ARG A 102 -5.39 16.27 3.35
CA ARG A 102 -6.15 17.48 3.69
C ARG A 102 -7.55 17.18 4.23
N GLU A 103 -8.22 16.17 3.67
CA GLU A 103 -9.54 15.78 4.12
C GLU A 103 -9.47 15.13 5.51
N LEU A 104 -8.50 14.26 5.77
CA LEU A 104 -8.28 13.64 7.08
C LEU A 104 -7.95 14.69 8.15
N GLU A 105 -7.11 15.68 7.83
CA GLU A 105 -6.83 16.82 8.72
C GLU A 105 -8.10 17.61 9.04
N ARG A 106 -8.94 17.88 8.04
CA ARG A 106 -10.21 18.61 8.21
C ARG A 106 -11.18 17.91 9.15
N ILE A 107 -11.26 16.58 9.09
CA ILE A 107 -12.19 15.79 9.91
C ILE A 107 -11.56 15.30 11.22
N HIS A 108 -10.28 15.57 11.48
CA HIS A 108 -9.51 15.03 12.61
C HIS A 108 -10.22 15.15 13.97
N ASN A 109 -10.86 16.27 14.27
CA ASN A 109 -11.52 16.52 15.55
C ASN A 109 -13.00 16.11 15.61
N SER A 110 -13.59 15.72 14.49
CA SER A 110 -15.04 15.44 14.38
C SER A 110 -15.36 14.27 13.44
N TRP A 111 -14.43 13.35 13.26
CA TRP A 111 -14.58 12.25 12.32
C TRP A 111 -15.71 11.28 12.72
N SER A 112 -16.40 10.79 11.71
CA SER A 112 -17.27 9.62 11.82
C SER A 112 -16.72 8.51 10.89
N LEU A 113 -17.13 7.27 11.15
CA LEU A 113 -16.76 6.15 10.29
C LEU A 113 -17.17 6.40 8.82
N THR A 114 -18.34 6.97 8.62
CA THR A 114 -18.87 7.32 7.28
C THR A 114 -17.95 8.31 6.56
N GLN A 115 -17.52 9.39 7.23
CA GLN A 115 -16.60 10.38 6.63
C GLN A 115 -15.26 9.77 6.25
N LEU A 116 -14.71 8.87 7.07
CA LEU A 116 -13.48 8.17 6.75
C LEU A 116 -13.65 7.23 5.55
N GLU A 117 -14.76 6.52 5.47
CA GLU A 117 -15.08 5.64 4.34
C GLU A 117 -15.29 6.44 3.05
N GLU A 118 -15.98 7.59 3.10
CA GLU A 118 -16.15 8.48 1.96
C GLU A 118 -14.80 9.03 1.45
N ALA A 119 -13.94 9.52 2.35
CA ALA A 119 -12.60 9.99 2.01
C ALA A 119 -11.74 8.88 1.39
N ALA A 120 -11.78 7.66 1.95
CA ALA A 120 -11.06 6.51 1.44
C ALA A 120 -11.57 6.05 0.05
N ASN A 121 -12.86 6.07 -0.18
CA ASN A 121 -13.48 5.73 -1.46
C ASN A 121 -13.12 6.76 -2.53
N LYS A 122 -13.19 8.07 -2.19
CA LYS A 122 -12.76 9.15 -3.09
C LYS A 122 -11.29 8.99 -3.47
N TYR A 123 -10.41 8.77 -2.50
CA TYR A 123 -8.99 8.53 -2.73
C TYR A 123 -8.74 7.38 -3.70
N GLN A 124 -9.40 6.24 -3.50
CA GLN A 124 -9.28 5.08 -4.37
C GLN A 124 -9.74 5.40 -5.80
N HIS A 125 -10.83 6.13 -5.95
CA HIS A 125 -11.35 6.55 -7.25
C HIS A 125 -10.35 7.46 -7.98
N ASP A 126 -9.86 8.50 -7.32
CA ASP A 126 -8.97 9.50 -7.91
C ASP A 126 -7.61 8.89 -8.30
N LEU A 127 -7.08 7.94 -7.52
CA LEU A 127 -5.84 7.21 -7.84
C LEU A 127 -5.90 6.46 -9.17
N CYS A 128 -7.07 6.03 -9.62
CA CYS A 128 -7.20 5.31 -10.89
C CYS A 128 -6.76 6.15 -12.09
N ASP A 129 -6.83 7.46 -12.00
CA ASP A 129 -6.49 8.39 -13.08
C ASP A 129 -5.03 8.87 -13.00
N GLU A 130 -4.31 8.53 -11.92
CA GLU A 130 -2.92 8.92 -11.72
C GLU A 130 -1.95 7.76 -11.98
N TYR A 131 -0.71 8.11 -12.38
CA TYR A 131 0.40 7.16 -12.43
C TYR A 131 1.15 7.23 -11.10
N PHE A 132 1.07 6.17 -10.32
CA PHE A 132 1.67 6.17 -8.98
C PHE A 132 2.45 4.90 -8.64
N HIS A 133 2.26 3.77 -9.36
CA HIS A 133 3.12 2.61 -9.19
C HIS A 133 4.42 2.80 -9.96
N LEU A 134 5.55 2.64 -9.27
CA LEU A 134 6.86 2.65 -9.90
C LEU A 134 7.19 1.24 -10.40
N ASP A 135 6.99 1.00 -11.70
CA ASP A 135 7.18 -0.32 -12.29
C ASP A 135 8.65 -0.68 -12.51
N ARG A 136 9.48 0.34 -12.81
CA ARG A 136 10.93 0.20 -13.00
C ARG A 136 11.66 1.18 -12.10
N ILE A 137 12.74 0.72 -11.47
CA ILE A 137 13.59 1.54 -10.60
C ILE A 137 14.96 1.65 -11.25
N ASP A 138 15.36 2.89 -11.59
CA ASP A 138 16.74 3.19 -11.95
C ASP A 138 17.48 3.56 -10.64
N PRO A 139 18.55 2.86 -10.26
CA PRO A 139 19.29 3.13 -9.03
C PRO A 139 19.81 4.56 -8.91
N LYS A 140 20.07 5.23 -10.05
CA LYS A 140 20.61 6.59 -10.10
C LYS A 140 19.54 7.69 -10.14
N ALA A 141 18.32 7.36 -10.54
CA ALA A 141 17.21 8.31 -10.57
C ALA A 141 16.70 8.62 -9.16
N ARG A 142 16.05 9.77 -9.00
CA ARG A 142 15.38 10.16 -7.75
C ARG A 142 13.89 10.22 -7.98
N TYR A 143 13.13 9.79 -6.98
CA TYR A 143 11.69 9.61 -7.04
C TYR A 143 11.00 10.27 -5.85
N GLU A 144 9.87 10.93 -6.10
CA GLU A 144 8.95 11.39 -5.06
C GLU A 144 8.14 10.20 -4.52
N VAL A 145 8.79 9.42 -3.65
CA VAL A 145 8.18 8.21 -3.08
C VAL A 145 7.13 8.57 -2.05
N SER A 146 5.95 7.98 -2.17
CA SER A 146 4.91 7.97 -1.14
C SER A 146 5.15 6.83 -0.17
N THR A 147 5.14 5.58 -0.67
CA THR A 147 5.33 4.40 0.17
C THR A 147 6.21 3.33 -0.48
N ILE A 148 6.86 2.54 0.36
CA ILE A 148 7.47 1.25 0.02
C ILE A 148 6.76 0.20 0.87
N SER A 149 6.16 -0.82 0.24
CA SER A 149 5.39 -1.85 0.93
C SER A 149 5.96 -3.23 0.66
N VAL A 150 6.15 -4.04 1.70
CA VAL A 150 6.60 -5.43 1.59
C VAL A 150 5.58 -6.39 2.20
N PRO A 151 5.33 -7.55 1.58
CA PRO A 151 4.36 -8.52 2.08
C PRO A 151 4.90 -9.31 3.27
N VAL A 152 4.02 -9.66 4.21
CA VAL A 152 4.28 -10.56 5.32
C VAL A 152 3.35 -11.77 5.21
N PHE A 153 3.94 -12.97 5.15
CA PHE A 153 3.21 -14.23 4.98
C PHE A 153 3.17 -14.98 6.31
N VAL A 154 1.98 -15.28 6.82
CA VAL A 154 1.85 -16.15 8.01
C VAL A 154 1.72 -17.62 7.60
N TYR A 155 1.03 -17.90 6.50
CA TYR A 155 0.77 -19.25 5.98
C TYR A 155 1.16 -19.35 4.48
N LYS A 156 2.37 -19.05 4.12
CA LYS A 156 3.05 -19.22 2.81
C LYS A 156 2.30 -18.86 1.51
N GLU A 157 0.98 -18.84 1.45
CA GLU A 157 0.24 -18.73 0.19
C GLU A 157 -0.27 -17.32 -0.12
N VAL A 158 -0.64 -16.55 0.92
CA VAL A 158 -1.26 -15.24 0.75
C VAL A 158 -0.75 -14.29 1.83
N PRO A 159 -0.29 -13.09 1.49
CA PRO A 159 0.11 -12.13 2.50
C PRO A 159 -1.09 -11.67 3.33
N VAL A 160 -0.92 -11.67 4.65
CA VAL A 160 -1.95 -11.25 5.60
C VAL A 160 -1.70 -9.84 6.12
N MET A 161 -0.44 -9.41 6.09
CA MET A 161 0.00 -8.07 6.46
C MET A 161 0.99 -7.53 5.43
N CYS A 162 1.18 -6.21 5.44
CA CYS A 162 2.30 -5.55 4.78
C CYS A 162 2.98 -4.62 5.78
N PHE A 163 4.31 -4.59 5.74
CA PHE A 163 5.06 -3.49 6.30
C PHE A 163 5.14 -2.38 5.28
N VAL A 164 4.94 -1.16 5.72
CA VAL A 164 4.92 0.03 4.87
C VAL A 164 5.90 1.06 5.45
N ALA A 165 6.85 1.51 4.65
CA ALA A 165 7.64 2.71 4.92
C ALA A 165 7.04 3.88 4.15
N GLY A 166 6.92 5.03 4.77
CA GLY A 166 6.34 6.25 4.18
C GLY A 166 6.90 7.50 4.80
N SER A 167 6.26 8.64 4.53
CA SER A 167 6.69 9.95 5.05
C SER A 167 8.11 10.32 4.63
N PHE A 168 8.37 10.20 3.35
CA PHE A 168 9.63 10.65 2.75
C PHE A 168 9.55 12.14 2.47
N ASP A 169 10.32 12.95 3.21
CA ASP A 169 10.33 14.42 3.09
C ASP A 169 11.08 14.91 1.84
N GLN A 170 11.96 14.07 1.30
CA GLN A 170 12.80 14.37 0.16
C GLN A 170 12.75 13.26 -0.89
N PRO A 171 13.00 13.58 -2.18
CA PRO A 171 13.12 12.56 -3.20
C PRO A 171 14.14 11.49 -2.84
N VAL A 172 13.80 10.22 -3.03
CA VAL A 172 14.60 9.06 -2.68
C VAL A 172 15.26 8.48 -3.94
N SER A 173 16.56 8.18 -3.90
CA SER A 173 17.21 7.51 -5.03
C SER A 173 16.76 6.06 -5.18
N GLY A 174 16.82 5.50 -6.40
CA GLY A 174 16.47 4.11 -6.62
C GLY A 174 17.32 3.15 -5.78
N ALA A 175 18.61 3.44 -5.59
CA ALA A 175 19.47 2.65 -4.71
C ALA A 175 19.01 2.68 -3.24
N GLN A 176 18.56 3.84 -2.73
CA GLN A 176 18.00 3.96 -1.39
C GLN A 176 16.66 3.22 -1.26
N ILE A 177 15.82 3.25 -2.30
CA ILE A 177 14.56 2.48 -2.33
C ILE A 177 14.86 1.00 -2.16
N GLU A 178 15.81 0.46 -2.93
CA GLU A 178 16.21 -0.94 -2.86
C GLU A 178 16.79 -1.32 -1.48
N GLU A 179 17.63 -0.45 -0.90
CA GLU A 179 18.18 -0.67 0.44
C GLU A 179 17.07 -0.77 1.50
N ILE A 180 16.14 0.20 1.51
CA ILE A 180 15.01 0.24 2.46
C ILE A 180 14.15 -1.02 2.27
N ALA A 181 13.78 -1.34 1.04
CA ALA A 181 12.95 -2.49 0.72
C ALA A 181 13.61 -3.81 1.17
N ASN A 182 14.90 -4.01 0.93
CA ASN A 182 15.63 -5.21 1.34
C ASN A 182 15.67 -5.36 2.87
N ARG A 183 15.88 -4.30 3.62
CA ARG A 183 15.81 -4.31 5.10
C ARG A 183 14.41 -4.67 5.60
N MET A 184 13.37 -4.14 4.95
CA MET A 184 11.98 -4.46 5.28
C MET A 184 11.64 -5.91 4.94
N LEU A 185 12.11 -6.45 3.80
CA LEU A 185 11.93 -7.84 3.40
C LEU A 185 12.56 -8.79 4.42
N THR A 186 13.79 -8.52 4.85
CA THR A 186 14.47 -9.30 5.92
C THR A 186 13.63 -9.31 7.20
N SER A 187 13.05 -8.17 7.59
CA SER A 187 12.18 -8.09 8.76
C SER A 187 10.88 -8.87 8.57
N ALA A 188 10.28 -8.81 7.39
CA ALA A 188 9.07 -9.55 7.05
C ALA A 188 9.30 -11.07 7.06
N GLU A 189 10.45 -11.54 6.58
CA GLU A 189 10.86 -12.95 6.63
C GLU A 189 10.99 -13.45 8.07
N ARG A 190 11.60 -12.66 8.95
CA ARG A 190 11.71 -13.00 10.38
C ARG A 190 10.33 -13.12 11.04
N VAL A 191 9.42 -12.18 10.80
CA VAL A 191 8.05 -12.27 11.31
C VAL A 191 7.32 -13.49 10.75
N THR A 192 7.52 -13.80 9.47
CA THR A 192 6.97 -15.00 8.82
C THR A 192 7.50 -16.27 9.48
N ALA A 193 8.80 -16.34 9.80
CA ALA A 193 9.43 -17.49 10.45
C ALA A 193 8.86 -17.68 11.87
N LEU A 194 8.78 -16.60 12.67
CA LEU A 194 8.20 -16.61 14.02
C LEU A 194 6.74 -17.08 14.00
N ALA A 195 5.91 -16.50 13.11
CA ALA A 195 4.50 -16.84 13.01
C ALA A 195 4.26 -18.28 12.55
N SER A 196 5.20 -18.87 11.83
CA SER A 196 5.16 -20.29 11.38
C SER A 196 5.80 -21.27 12.37
N GLY A 197 6.23 -20.81 13.55
CA GLY A 197 6.89 -21.65 14.58
C GLY A 197 8.26 -22.19 14.18
N ARG A 198 8.95 -21.54 13.23
CA ARG A 198 10.27 -21.97 12.74
C ARG A 198 11.44 -21.36 13.47
N GLU A 199 11.21 -20.27 14.19
CA GLU A 199 12.18 -19.65 15.10
C GLU A 199 11.60 -19.64 16.52
N SER A 200 12.34 -20.13 17.50
CA SER A 200 12.05 -19.89 18.91
C SER A 200 12.49 -18.46 19.24
N VAL A 201 11.60 -17.71 19.89
CA VAL A 201 11.96 -16.41 20.48
C VAL A 201 12.94 -16.72 21.64
N ASN A 202 14.23 -16.50 21.42
CA ASN A 202 15.23 -16.46 22.49
C ASN A 202 15.31 -15.05 23.07
#